data_1f773b5cb3382706e33747350d4ba478
#
_entry.id   1f773b5cb3382706e33747350d4ba478
#
_cell.length_a   1.000
_cell.length_b   1.000
_cell.length_c   1.000
_cell.angle_alpha   90.00
_cell.angle_beta   90.00
_cell.angle_gamma   90.00
#
_symmetry.space_group_name_H-M   'P 1'
#
loop_
_entity.id
_entity.type
_entity.pdbx_description
1 polymer ?
#
loop_
_entity_poly.entity_id
_entity_poly.type
_entity_poly.pdbx_seq_one_letter_code
_entity_poly.pdbx_strand_id
1 'polypeptide(L)'
;NITRALRDTISKDMEKVKEELDKAIGWLSNESIVLVAERPTILKDILFIGNDYISIEKTEVDNKNKKTLEVYALDNIEEERPIKLSDIVEDGEFLFKEGSQNIQSLGENVILNQSNVGLVRKNGYWILKGRINYRQNEEQLYKDFNIKAIPPKTMVSYDELSVPWDLISAQFPDGVDAFSSPNGEFIVVIIANELQIYSTDNGEIFSLEPISKIQIPNNASIIMSEWALGRYPDIWENEMIKQGALNIE
;
A
#
# COMPACT_ATOMS: atom_id res chain seq x y z
N ASN A 1 16.03 -2.72 -34.49
CA ASN A 1 15.92 -4.04 -33.85
C ASN A 1 15.89 -3.98 -32.30
N ILE A 2 16.70 -3.13 -31.67
CA ILE A 2 16.71 -2.97 -30.20
C ILE A 2 15.39 -2.35 -29.70
N THR A 3 14.86 -1.38 -30.41
CA THR A 3 13.59 -0.68 -30.05
C THR A 3 12.38 -1.62 -30.07
N ARG A 4 12.38 -2.60 -31.00
CA ARG A 4 11.30 -3.59 -31.10
C ARG A 4 11.38 -4.61 -29.98
N ALA A 5 12.58 -5.13 -29.66
CA ALA A 5 12.79 -6.08 -28.58
C ALA A 5 12.46 -5.47 -27.20
N LEU A 6 12.83 -4.19 -26.99
CA LEU A 6 12.48 -3.45 -25.78
C LEU A 6 10.97 -3.20 -25.67
N ARG A 7 10.29 -2.87 -26.78
CA ARG A 7 8.82 -2.69 -26.82
C ARG A 7 8.10 -4.00 -26.48
N ASP A 8 8.58 -5.12 -27.04
CA ASP A 8 7.98 -6.44 -26.83
C ASP A 8 8.19 -6.91 -25.37
N THR A 9 9.33 -6.58 -24.74
CA THR A 9 9.59 -6.86 -23.32
C THR A 9 8.67 -6.05 -22.42
N ILE A 10 8.54 -4.75 -22.68
CA ILE A 10 7.68 -3.84 -21.88
C ILE A 10 6.21 -4.22 -21.99
N SER A 11 5.74 -4.55 -23.19
CA SER A 11 4.36 -4.99 -23.41
C SER A 11 4.08 -6.26 -22.59
N LYS A 12 5.05 -7.19 -22.53
CA LYS A 12 4.92 -8.41 -21.69
C LYS A 12 4.90 -8.11 -20.20
N ASP A 13 5.74 -7.17 -19.75
CA ASP A 13 5.79 -6.80 -18.34
C ASP A 13 4.47 -6.10 -17.93
N MET A 14 3.93 -5.23 -18.77
CA MET A 14 2.63 -4.60 -18.52
C MET A 14 1.46 -5.59 -18.57
N GLU A 15 1.48 -6.55 -19.50
CA GLU A 15 0.47 -7.62 -19.55
C GLU A 15 0.54 -8.47 -18.28
N LYS A 16 1.76 -8.79 -17.80
CA LYS A 16 1.95 -9.52 -16.55
C LYS A 16 1.40 -8.75 -15.36
N VAL A 17 1.72 -7.47 -15.22
CA VAL A 17 1.21 -6.61 -14.13
C VAL A 17 -0.31 -6.54 -14.17
N LYS A 18 -0.91 -6.37 -15.36
CA LYS A 18 -2.35 -6.36 -15.52
C LYS A 18 -2.98 -7.70 -15.14
N GLU A 19 -2.42 -8.82 -15.60
CA GLU A 19 -2.89 -10.16 -15.27
C GLU A 19 -2.83 -10.43 -13.75
N GLU A 20 -1.73 -10.03 -13.10
CA GLU A 20 -1.58 -10.16 -11.65
C GLU A 20 -2.56 -9.25 -10.88
N LEU A 21 -2.82 -8.05 -11.38
CA LEU A 21 -3.83 -7.16 -10.80
C LEU A 21 -5.23 -7.74 -10.97
N ASP A 22 -5.57 -8.26 -12.15
CA ASP A 22 -6.87 -8.90 -12.41
C ASP A 22 -7.06 -10.15 -11.55
N LYS A 23 -6.00 -10.94 -11.32
CA LYS A 23 -6.00 -12.07 -10.39
C LYS A 23 -6.26 -11.61 -8.96
N ALA A 24 -5.55 -10.57 -8.49
CA ALA A 24 -5.73 -10.03 -7.16
C ALA A 24 -7.14 -9.48 -6.93
N ILE A 25 -7.68 -8.74 -7.91
CA ILE A 25 -9.06 -8.22 -7.89
C ILE A 25 -10.05 -9.37 -7.96
N GLY A 26 -9.83 -10.37 -8.82
CA GLY A 26 -10.67 -11.56 -8.93
C GLY A 26 -10.70 -12.37 -7.65
N TRP A 27 -9.54 -12.56 -7.02
CA TRP A 27 -9.44 -13.23 -5.72
C TRP A 27 -10.20 -12.48 -4.62
N LEU A 28 -10.03 -11.15 -4.54
CA LEU A 28 -10.75 -10.29 -3.60
C LEU A 28 -12.27 -10.31 -3.85
N SER A 29 -12.69 -10.27 -5.12
CA SER A 29 -14.11 -10.26 -5.50
C SER A 29 -14.78 -11.60 -5.31
N ASN A 30 -14.11 -12.72 -5.58
CA ASN A 30 -14.68 -14.05 -5.42
C ASN A 30 -15.06 -14.39 -3.97
N GLU A 31 -14.33 -13.82 -3.00
CA GLU A 31 -14.70 -13.93 -1.59
C GLU A 31 -15.70 -12.85 -1.13
N SER A 32 -15.80 -11.75 -1.88
CA SER A 32 -16.72 -10.65 -1.58
C SER A 32 -18.11 -10.80 -2.21
N ILE A 33 -18.25 -11.66 -3.23
CA ILE A 33 -19.52 -11.85 -3.96
C ILE A 33 -20.09 -13.23 -3.68
N VAL A 34 -20.61 -13.43 -2.48
CA VAL A 34 -21.76 -14.30 -2.32
C VAL A 34 -22.99 -13.39 -2.28
N LEU A 35 -23.49 -13.04 -3.45
CA LEU A 35 -24.79 -12.43 -3.64
C LEU A 35 -25.89 -13.48 -3.44
N VAL A 36 -26.04 -13.99 -2.24
CA VAL A 36 -27.30 -14.58 -1.78
C VAL A 36 -27.35 -14.41 -0.27
N ALA A 37 -28.13 -13.46 0.25
CA ALA A 37 -28.73 -13.39 1.59
C ALA A 37 -27.88 -13.75 2.83
N GLU A 38 -26.68 -14.25 2.70
CA GLU A 38 -25.74 -14.52 3.78
C GLU A 38 -24.76 -13.36 3.91
N ARG A 39 -24.59 -12.85 5.12
CA ARG A 39 -23.58 -11.82 5.40
C ARG A 39 -22.20 -12.40 5.11
N PRO A 40 -21.30 -11.67 4.45
CA PRO A 40 -19.94 -12.15 4.26
C PRO A 40 -19.31 -12.45 5.62
N THR A 41 -18.71 -13.62 5.75
CA THR A 41 -18.01 -14.03 6.98
C THR A 41 -16.60 -13.45 7.06
N ILE A 42 -16.07 -13.02 5.91
CA ILE A 42 -14.74 -12.43 5.75
C ILE A 42 -14.86 -11.14 4.93
N LEU A 43 -14.23 -10.08 5.44
CA LEU A 43 -14.01 -8.82 4.72
C LEU A 43 -12.49 -8.66 4.51
N LYS A 44 -12.10 -8.15 3.34
CA LYS A 44 -10.70 -7.87 2.99
C LYS A 44 -10.59 -6.44 2.49
N ASP A 45 -9.83 -5.61 3.21
CA ASP A 45 -9.53 -4.24 2.83
C ASP A 45 -8.10 -4.16 2.31
N ILE A 46 -7.90 -3.64 1.09
CA ILE A 46 -6.57 -3.48 0.51
C ILE A 46 -5.88 -2.32 1.22
N LEU A 47 -4.68 -2.57 1.74
CA LEU A 47 -3.82 -1.57 2.36
C LEU A 47 -2.68 -1.12 1.42
N PHE A 48 -2.18 -2.05 0.62
CA PHE A 48 -1.11 -1.82 -0.35
C PHE A 48 -1.23 -2.82 -1.50
N ILE A 49 -0.92 -2.36 -2.71
CA ILE A 49 -0.71 -3.21 -3.87
C ILE A 49 0.52 -2.73 -4.64
N GLY A 50 1.41 -3.64 -4.96
CA GLY A 50 2.61 -3.42 -5.76
C GLY A 50 2.70 -4.42 -6.90
N ASN A 51 3.84 -4.48 -7.56
CA ASN A 51 4.03 -5.37 -8.71
C ASN A 51 4.02 -6.86 -8.33
N ASP A 52 4.56 -7.21 -7.16
CA ASP A 52 4.76 -8.59 -6.74
C ASP A 52 4.02 -8.94 -5.44
N TYR A 53 3.46 -7.95 -4.72
CA TYR A 53 2.87 -8.14 -3.40
C TYR A 53 1.59 -7.34 -3.21
N ILE A 54 0.69 -7.91 -2.40
CA ILE A 54 -0.50 -7.22 -1.89
C ILE A 54 -0.53 -7.32 -0.37
N SER A 55 -0.90 -6.23 0.30
CA SER A 55 -1.16 -6.21 1.75
C SER A 55 -2.63 -5.89 2.01
N ILE A 56 -3.24 -6.65 2.89
CA ILE A 56 -4.66 -6.50 3.24
C ILE A 56 -4.87 -6.47 4.77
N GLU A 57 -5.95 -5.83 5.19
CA GLU A 57 -6.59 -6.11 6.48
C GLU A 57 -7.74 -7.10 6.24
N LYS A 58 -7.67 -8.24 6.89
CA LYS A 58 -8.72 -9.27 6.87
C LYS A 58 -9.53 -9.20 8.16
N THR A 59 -10.85 -9.15 8.05
CA THR A 59 -11.78 -9.18 9.17
C THR A 59 -12.64 -10.45 9.12
N GLU A 60 -12.55 -11.29 10.14
CA GLU A 60 -13.40 -12.46 10.33
C GLU A 60 -14.66 -12.05 11.11
N VAL A 61 -15.78 -11.79 10.42
CA VAL A 61 -17.01 -11.27 11.01
C VAL A 61 -17.61 -12.23 12.03
N ASP A 62 -17.62 -13.52 11.72
CA ASP A 62 -18.19 -14.57 12.60
C ASP A 62 -17.30 -14.85 13.81
N ASN A 63 -16.02 -14.52 13.75
CA ASN A 63 -15.06 -14.68 14.84
C ASN A 63 -14.88 -13.39 15.64
N LYS A 64 -16.00 -12.80 16.11
CA LYS A 64 -16.02 -11.58 16.93
C LYS A 64 -15.26 -10.41 16.28
N ASN A 65 -15.33 -10.32 14.95
CA ASN A 65 -14.62 -9.30 14.16
C ASN A 65 -13.09 -9.32 14.36
N LYS A 66 -12.51 -10.50 14.48
CA LYS A 66 -11.06 -10.65 14.55
C LYS A 66 -10.42 -10.07 13.30
N LYS A 67 -9.46 -9.18 13.49
CA LYS A 67 -8.74 -8.49 12.41
C LYS A 67 -7.29 -8.95 12.35
N THR A 68 -6.83 -9.30 11.14
CA THR A 68 -5.42 -9.63 10.86
C THR A 68 -4.88 -8.76 9.74
N LEU A 69 -3.58 -8.50 9.79
CA LEU A 69 -2.83 -7.95 8.66
C LEU A 69 -2.19 -9.13 7.92
N GLU A 70 -2.28 -9.13 6.60
CA GLU A 70 -1.74 -10.22 5.81
C GLU A 70 -1.05 -9.64 4.56
N VAL A 71 0.11 -10.20 4.20
CA VAL A 71 0.83 -9.89 2.96
C VAL A 71 0.91 -11.15 2.13
N TYR A 72 0.63 -11.04 0.85
CA TYR A 72 0.68 -12.15 -0.10
C TYR A 72 1.59 -11.81 -1.28
N ALA A 73 2.30 -12.81 -1.80
CA ALA A 73 2.92 -12.72 -3.11
C ALA A 73 1.83 -12.91 -4.18
N LEU A 74 1.79 -12.03 -5.18
CA LEU A 74 0.79 -12.11 -6.25
C LEU A 74 0.96 -13.38 -7.11
N ASP A 75 2.18 -13.84 -7.33
CA ASP A 75 2.47 -15.08 -8.08
C ASP A 75 1.85 -16.33 -7.44
N ASN A 76 1.60 -16.31 -6.11
CA ASN A 76 1.08 -17.44 -5.34
C ASN A 76 -0.20 -17.09 -4.56
N ILE A 77 -0.93 -16.08 -4.99
CA ILE A 77 -2.09 -15.57 -4.27
C ILE A 77 -3.19 -16.62 -4.09
N GLU A 78 -3.32 -17.55 -5.04
CA GLU A 78 -4.28 -18.66 -4.99
C GLU A 78 -4.00 -19.66 -3.86
N GLU A 79 -2.77 -19.72 -3.35
CA GLU A 79 -2.43 -20.58 -2.21
C GLU A 79 -2.95 -20.05 -0.88
N GLU A 80 -3.39 -18.79 -0.83
CA GLU A 80 -3.89 -18.08 0.36
C GLU A 80 -2.94 -18.18 1.57
N ARG A 81 -1.63 -18.21 1.30
CA ARG A 81 -0.60 -18.27 2.33
C ARG A 81 0.01 -16.90 2.57
N PRO A 82 -0.31 -16.24 3.70
CA PRO A 82 0.34 -15.00 4.03
C PRO A 82 1.82 -15.21 4.31
N ILE A 83 2.64 -14.29 3.81
CA ILE A 83 4.09 -14.26 3.99
C ILE A 83 4.42 -13.93 5.44
N LYS A 84 5.48 -14.51 5.97
CA LYS A 84 6.01 -14.17 7.29
C LYS A 84 6.93 -12.96 7.19
N LEU A 85 7.04 -12.21 8.29
CA LEU A 85 8.00 -11.10 8.35
C LEU A 85 9.45 -11.53 8.08
N SER A 86 9.82 -12.74 8.52
CA SER A 86 11.15 -13.32 8.24
C SER A 86 11.41 -13.58 6.75
N ASP A 87 10.38 -13.67 5.93
CA ASP A 87 10.52 -13.84 4.47
C ASP A 87 10.61 -12.48 3.76
N ILE A 88 10.28 -11.39 4.46
CA ILE A 88 10.29 -10.01 3.94
C ILE A 88 11.61 -9.30 4.31
N VAL A 89 12.02 -9.41 5.57
CA VAL A 89 13.19 -8.71 6.10
C VAL A 89 14.08 -9.64 6.91
N GLU A 90 15.39 -9.38 6.87
CA GLU A 90 16.34 -10.05 7.73
C GLU A 90 15.98 -9.80 9.20
N ASP A 91 16.22 -10.79 10.07
CA ASP A 91 15.84 -10.74 11.49
C ASP A 91 14.35 -10.49 11.77
N GLY A 92 13.45 -10.74 10.82
CA GLY A 92 12.02 -10.46 10.94
C GLY A 92 11.37 -11.05 12.19
N GLU A 93 11.77 -12.28 12.59
CA GLU A 93 11.27 -12.89 13.85
C GLU A 93 11.65 -12.08 15.08
N PHE A 94 12.90 -11.64 15.15
CA PHE A 94 13.41 -10.82 16.25
C PHE A 94 12.69 -9.46 16.28
N LEU A 95 12.57 -8.79 15.13
CA LEU A 95 11.91 -7.49 15.00
C LEU A 95 10.43 -7.53 15.37
N PHE A 96 9.73 -8.62 15.00
CA PHE A 96 8.34 -8.82 15.38
C PHE A 96 8.21 -9.00 16.91
N LYS A 97 9.08 -9.81 17.50
CA LYS A 97 9.10 -10.05 18.93
C LYS A 97 9.45 -8.79 19.71
N GLU A 98 10.47 -8.04 19.28
CA GLU A 98 10.86 -6.76 19.89
C GLU A 98 9.71 -5.76 19.87
N GLY A 99 9.10 -5.53 18.70
CA GLY A 99 8.00 -4.57 18.54
C GLY A 99 6.76 -4.92 19.34
N SER A 100 6.53 -6.22 19.60
CA SER A 100 5.37 -6.71 20.35
C SER A 100 5.56 -6.80 21.87
N GLN A 101 6.77 -6.58 22.41
CA GLN A 101 7.08 -6.82 23.83
C GLN A 101 6.13 -6.12 24.79
N ASN A 102 5.84 -4.84 24.57
CA ASN A 102 4.98 -4.06 25.46
C ASN A 102 3.49 -4.42 25.31
N ILE A 103 3.13 -5.19 24.27
CA ILE A 103 1.73 -5.56 23.99
C ILE A 103 1.39 -6.90 24.64
N GLN A 104 2.38 -7.77 24.82
CA GLN A 104 2.19 -9.14 25.36
C GLN A 104 1.60 -9.17 26.78
N SER A 105 1.70 -8.07 27.51
CA SER A 105 1.13 -7.93 28.86
C SER A 105 -0.30 -7.38 28.91
N LEU A 106 -0.91 -7.03 27.76
CA LEU A 106 -2.20 -6.34 27.73
C LEU A 106 -3.42 -7.25 27.93
N GLY A 107 -3.28 -8.55 27.73
CA GLY A 107 -4.44 -9.44 27.81
C GLY A 107 -4.09 -10.91 27.85
N GLU A 108 -5.13 -11.74 27.77
CA GLU A 108 -5.02 -13.20 27.73
C GLU A 108 -4.97 -13.72 26.30
N ASN A 109 -4.42 -14.94 26.12
CA ASN A 109 -4.36 -15.64 24.82
C ASN A 109 -3.70 -14.81 23.72
N VAL A 110 -2.60 -14.15 24.04
CA VAL A 110 -1.78 -13.40 23.08
C VAL A 110 -1.15 -14.37 22.08
N ILE A 111 -1.43 -14.18 20.80
CA ILE A 111 -0.88 -15.00 19.71
C ILE A 111 0.18 -14.21 18.98
N LEU A 112 1.44 -14.67 19.10
CA LEU A 112 2.56 -14.16 18.32
C LEU A 112 2.58 -14.87 16.96
N ASN A 113 2.13 -14.19 15.92
CA ASN A 113 2.12 -14.70 14.55
C ASN A 113 2.85 -13.74 13.64
N GLN A 114 4.02 -14.10 13.15
CA GLN A 114 4.84 -13.31 12.24
C GLN A 114 4.19 -13.05 10.87
N SER A 115 3.15 -13.79 10.50
CA SER A 115 2.36 -13.52 9.30
C SER A 115 1.28 -12.44 9.53
N ASN A 116 1.10 -11.99 10.78
CA ASN A 116 0.18 -10.90 11.10
C ASN A 116 0.89 -9.54 10.93
N VAL A 117 1.31 -9.28 9.70
CA VAL A 117 2.05 -8.08 9.27
C VAL A 117 1.41 -7.51 8.01
N GLY A 118 1.57 -6.20 7.81
CA GLY A 118 1.09 -5.51 6.63
C GLY A 118 1.95 -4.30 6.31
N LEU A 119 1.80 -3.81 5.07
CA LEU A 119 2.27 -2.51 4.66
C LEU A 119 1.14 -1.50 4.82
N VAL A 120 1.46 -0.37 5.40
CA VAL A 120 0.53 0.75 5.54
C VAL A 120 1.23 2.06 5.20
N ARG A 121 0.48 2.99 4.65
CA ARG A 121 1.00 4.32 4.32
C ARG A 121 1.05 5.20 5.57
N LYS A 122 2.14 5.93 5.77
CA LYS A 122 2.30 6.88 6.86
C LYS A 122 3.33 7.95 6.53
N ASN A 123 2.91 9.22 6.53
CA ASN A 123 3.80 10.38 6.46
C ASN A 123 4.73 10.33 5.24
N GLY A 124 4.21 9.99 4.07
CA GLY A 124 4.99 9.92 2.85
C GLY A 124 5.76 8.61 2.64
N TYR A 125 5.61 7.61 3.50
CA TYR A 125 6.34 6.34 3.41
C TYR A 125 5.43 5.14 3.59
N TRP A 126 5.80 4.03 2.94
CA TRP A 126 5.27 2.72 3.27
C TRP A 126 6.04 2.15 4.45
N ILE A 127 5.34 1.73 5.48
CA ILE A 127 5.93 1.15 6.68
C ILE A 127 5.40 -0.25 6.94
N LEU A 128 6.25 -1.11 7.47
CA LEU A 128 5.86 -2.41 7.97
C LEU A 128 5.20 -2.27 9.35
N LYS A 129 4.03 -2.85 9.50
CA LYS A 129 3.25 -2.88 10.73
C LYS A 129 2.95 -4.31 11.13
N GLY A 130 3.18 -4.63 12.40
CA GLY A 130 2.74 -5.89 13.00
C GLY A 130 1.47 -5.69 13.80
N ARG A 131 0.70 -6.76 13.98
CA ARG A 131 -0.51 -6.79 14.79
C ARG A 131 -0.49 -7.96 15.76
N ILE A 132 -0.88 -7.70 17.01
CA ILE A 132 -1.12 -8.71 18.03
C ILE A 132 -2.61 -8.75 18.32
N ASN A 133 -3.19 -9.94 18.22
CA ASN A 133 -4.54 -10.21 18.65
C ASN A 133 -4.50 -10.80 20.08
N TYR A 134 -5.40 -10.35 20.92
CA TYR A 134 -5.53 -10.81 22.32
C TYR A 134 -6.99 -10.76 22.78
N ARG A 135 -7.30 -11.37 23.91
CA ARG A 135 -8.62 -11.29 24.55
C ARG A 135 -8.54 -10.50 25.84
N GLN A 136 -9.57 -9.68 26.06
CA GLN A 136 -9.77 -8.97 27.32
C GLN A 136 -11.27 -8.91 27.60
N ASN A 137 -11.70 -9.37 28.78
CA ASN A 137 -13.11 -9.42 29.16
C ASN A 137 -14.00 -10.12 28.11
N GLU A 138 -13.57 -11.26 27.57
CA GLU A 138 -14.22 -12.03 26.51
C GLU A 138 -14.30 -11.34 25.13
N GLU A 139 -13.82 -10.12 25.01
CA GLU A 139 -13.74 -9.39 23.74
C GLU A 139 -12.46 -9.73 22.98
N GLN A 140 -12.57 -9.88 21.66
CA GLN A 140 -11.44 -10.00 20.76
C GLN A 140 -10.92 -8.61 20.41
N LEU A 141 -9.69 -8.32 20.80
CA LEU A 141 -9.03 -7.03 20.59
C LEU A 141 -7.74 -7.22 19.79
N TYR A 142 -7.21 -6.13 19.27
CA TYR A 142 -5.90 -6.13 18.65
C TYR A 142 -5.13 -4.84 18.99
N LYS A 143 -3.82 -4.92 18.85
CA LYS A 143 -2.93 -3.77 18.96
C LYS A 143 -1.88 -3.84 17.86
N ASP A 144 -1.75 -2.74 17.13
CA ASP A 144 -0.74 -2.56 16.09
C ASP A 144 0.55 -1.97 16.68
N PHE A 145 1.67 -2.33 16.05
CA PHE A 145 2.98 -1.75 16.32
C PHE A 145 3.79 -1.60 15.05
N ASN A 146 4.67 -0.61 15.02
CA ASN A 146 5.57 -0.43 13.89
C ASN A 146 6.73 -1.40 14.00
N ILE A 147 7.08 -2.04 12.89
CA ILE A 147 8.27 -2.87 12.77
C ILE A 147 9.42 -1.95 12.39
N LYS A 148 10.53 -2.05 13.11
CA LYS A 148 11.73 -1.22 12.91
C LYS A 148 12.56 -1.73 11.73
N ALA A 149 11.94 -1.84 10.57
CA ALA A 149 12.59 -2.20 9.31
C ALA A 149 11.99 -1.40 8.16
N ILE A 150 12.81 -1.10 7.19
CA ILE A 150 12.38 -0.47 5.93
C ILE A 150 11.88 -1.59 5.01
N PRO A 151 10.71 -1.46 4.37
CA PRO A 151 10.27 -2.40 3.35
C PRO A 151 11.33 -2.53 2.25
N PRO A 152 11.64 -3.75 1.80
CA PRO A 152 12.63 -3.94 0.73
C PRO A 152 12.18 -3.30 -0.59
N LYS A 153 13.13 -2.85 -1.41
CA LYS A 153 12.85 -2.22 -2.72
C LYS A 153 12.14 -3.16 -3.71
N THR A 154 12.25 -4.46 -3.51
CA THR A 154 11.48 -5.47 -4.28
C THR A 154 9.99 -5.45 -3.94
N MET A 155 9.61 -4.92 -2.79
CA MET A 155 8.23 -4.79 -2.35
C MET A 155 7.68 -3.40 -2.64
N VAL A 156 8.48 -2.36 -2.36
CA VAL A 156 8.08 -0.95 -2.52
C VAL A 156 9.14 -0.22 -3.34
N SER A 157 8.75 0.27 -4.53
CA SER A 157 9.60 1.07 -5.40
C SER A 157 9.32 2.55 -5.23
N TYR A 158 10.34 3.41 -5.47
CA TYR A 158 10.19 4.88 -5.53
C TYR A 158 9.46 5.52 -4.34
N ASP A 159 9.73 5.06 -3.12
CA ASP A 159 9.10 5.56 -1.89
C ASP A 159 9.96 6.61 -1.15
N GLU A 160 10.86 7.26 -1.87
CA GLU A 160 11.74 8.29 -1.30
C GLU A 160 11.14 9.68 -1.55
N LEU A 161 10.93 10.46 -0.48
CA LEU A 161 10.52 11.85 -0.61
C LEU A 161 11.72 12.73 -1.00
N SER A 162 11.57 13.53 -2.05
CA SER A 162 12.56 14.55 -2.43
C SER A 162 12.62 15.72 -1.42
N VAL A 163 11.49 15.99 -0.76
CA VAL A 163 11.38 16.96 0.35
C VAL A 163 11.10 16.17 1.63
N PRO A 164 11.91 16.31 2.69
CA PRO A 164 11.66 15.62 3.97
C PRO A 164 10.28 15.91 4.55
N TRP A 165 9.66 14.88 5.14
CA TRP A 165 8.31 15.00 5.71
C TRP A 165 8.15 16.14 6.72
N ASP A 166 9.15 16.38 7.55
CA ASP A 166 9.14 17.45 8.57
C ASP A 166 8.99 18.83 7.90
N LEU A 167 9.62 19.05 6.74
CA LEU A 167 9.47 20.29 5.98
C LEU A 167 8.09 20.36 5.31
N ILE A 168 7.60 19.23 4.77
CA ILE A 168 6.25 19.17 4.19
C ILE A 168 5.21 19.47 5.26
N SER A 169 5.27 18.82 6.41
CA SER A 169 4.32 19.01 7.51
C SER A 169 4.39 20.40 8.14
N ALA A 170 5.56 21.03 8.15
CA ALA A 170 5.71 22.42 8.61
C ALA A 170 5.06 23.41 7.62
N GLN A 171 5.14 23.13 6.32
CA GLN A 171 4.60 23.98 5.25
C GLN A 171 3.10 23.73 5.04
N PHE A 172 2.65 22.49 5.21
CA PHE A 172 1.26 22.03 5.09
C PHE A 172 0.82 21.31 6.36
N PRO A 173 0.42 22.04 7.42
CA PRO A 173 0.03 21.44 8.71
C PRO A 173 -1.14 20.43 8.60
N ASP A 174 -2.02 20.61 7.61
CA ASP A 174 -3.15 19.72 7.34
C ASP A 174 -2.79 18.62 6.32
N GLY A 175 -1.51 18.53 5.94
CA GLY A 175 -1.01 17.48 5.06
C GLY A 175 -1.02 16.12 5.74
N VAL A 176 -1.61 15.11 5.08
CA VAL A 176 -1.75 13.75 5.63
C VAL A 176 -0.78 12.76 4.99
N ASP A 177 -0.36 13.01 3.75
CA ASP A 177 0.58 12.17 3.01
C ASP A 177 1.22 12.93 1.86
N ALA A 178 2.32 12.39 1.29
CA ALA A 178 2.99 12.96 0.13
C ALA A 178 3.71 11.91 -0.71
N PHE A 179 3.95 12.25 -1.98
CA PHE A 179 4.67 11.42 -2.96
C PHE A 179 5.56 12.33 -3.80
N SER A 180 6.83 11.98 -3.95
CA SER A 180 7.75 12.70 -4.83
C SER A 180 7.96 11.98 -6.13
N SER A 181 8.05 12.72 -7.24
CA SER A 181 8.53 12.15 -8.50
C SER A 181 9.97 11.66 -8.35
N PRO A 182 10.35 10.54 -9.00
CA PRO A 182 11.70 9.98 -8.88
C PRO A 182 12.84 10.92 -9.35
N ASN A 183 12.51 11.86 -10.24
CA ASN A 183 13.44 12.90 -10.71
C ASN A 183 13.49 14.16 -9.80
N GLY A 184 12.63 14.19 -8.77
CA GLY A 184 12.57 15.30 -7.82
C GLY A 184 12.06 16.64 -8.41
N GLU A 185 11.31 16.61 -9.52
CA GLU A 185 10.78 17.82 -10.16
C GLU A 185 9.45 18.27 -9.57
N PHE A 186 8.69 17.34 -8.98
CA PHE A 186 7.42 17.68 -8.34
C PHE A 186 7.08 16.74 -7.18
N ILE A 187 6.20 17.22 -6.33
CA ILE A 187 5.64 16.49 -5.19
C ILE A 187 4.12 16.60 -5.23
N VAL A 188 3.47 15.51 -4.93
CA VAL A 188 2.03 15.44 -4.65
C VAL A 188 1.86 15.45 -3.14
N VAL A 189 1.10 16.38 -2.60
CA VAL A 189 0.73 16.45 -1.19
C VAL A 189 -0.76 16.21 -1.06
N ILE A 190 -1.16 15.33 -0.16
CA ILE A 190 -2.56 15.09 0.16
C ILE A 190 -2.93 15.99 1.34
N ILE A 191 -3.85 16.91 1.11
CA ILE A 191 -4.34 17.85 2.11
C ILE A 191 -5.86 17.67 2.20
N ALA A 192 -6.33 17.19 3.35
CA ALA A 192 -7.74 16.86 3.56
C ALA A 192 -8.27 15.89 2.48
N ASN A 193 -9.10 16.37 1.55
CA ASN A 193 -9.69 15.61 0.45
C ASN A 193 -9.21 16.08 -0.94
N GLU A 194 -7.99 16.61 -1.01
CA GLU A 194 -7.38 17.07 -2.25
C GLU A 194 -6.00 16.45 -2.45
N LEU A 195 -5.69 16.05 -3.68
CA LEU A 195 -4.32 15.87 -4.16
C LEU A 195 -3.86 17.21 -4.72
N GLN A 196 -2.79 17.77 -4.18
CA GLN A 196 -2.22 19.03 -4.64
C GLN A 196 -0.81 18.78 -5.16
N ILE A 197 -0.51 19.21 -6.38
CA ILE A 197 0.77 19.00 -7.06
C ILE A 197 1.58 20.29 -7.00
N TYR A 198 2.83 20.19 -6.56
CA TYR A 198 3.76 21.31 -6.45
C TYR A 198 5.06 21.03 -7.19
N SER A 199 5.66 22.06 -7.78
CA SER A 199 7.05 21.99 -8.28
C SER A 199 8.03 21.92 -7.13
N THR A 200 9.06 21.09 -7.30
CA THR A 200 10.19 21.00 -6.36
C THR A 200 11.51 21.30 -7.08
N ASP A 201 12.44 21.90 -6.35
CA ASP A 201 13.81 22.11 -6.79
C ASP A 201 14.76 21.92 -5.61
N ASN A 202 15.83 21.14 -5.80
CA ASN A 202 16.87 20.90 -4.79
C ASN A 202 16.34 20.46 -3.41
N GLY A 203 15.23 19.72 -3.35
CA GLY A 203 14.63 19.23 -2.11
C GLY A 203 13.76 20.26 -1.39
N GLU A 204 13.35 21.32 -2.07
CA GLU A 204 12.45 22.35 -1.57
C GLU A 204 11.23 22.51 -2.49
N ILE A 205 10.08 22.88 -1.91
CA ILE A 205 8.88 23.21 -2.67
C ILE A 205 9.02 24.65 -3.15
N PHE A 206 9.06 24.82 -4.47
CA PHE A 206 9.36 26.11 -5.12
C PHE A 206 8.26 27.17 -4.92
N SER A 207 7.00 26.76 -4.89
CA SER A 207 5.85 27.66 -4.75
C SER A 207 4.80 27.04 -3.83
N LEU A 208 4.12 27.89 -3.05
CA LEU A 208 2.94 27.48 -2.27
C LEU A 208 1.67 27.40 -3.11
N GLU A 209 1.69 27.90 -4.35
CA GLU A 209 0.61 27.73 -5.30
C GLU A 209 0.80 26.40 -6.02
N PRO A 210 -0.15 25.45 -5.89
CA PRO A 210 -0.05 24.18 -6.57
C PRO A 210 -0.22 24.34 -8.08
N ILE A 211 0.50 23.51 -8.85
CA ILE A 211 0.34 23.39 -10.31
C ILE A 211 -1.06 22.87 -10.64
N SER A 212 -1.58 21.94 -9.84
CA SER A 212 -2.88 21.32 -10.03
C SER A 212 -3.47 20.85 -8.70
N LYS A 213 -4.81 20.78 -8.67
CA LYS A 213 -5.59 20.23 -7.55
C LYS A 213 -6.62 19.24 -8.08
N ILE A 214 -6.69 18.09 -7.43
CA ILE A 214 -7.65 17.05 -7.78
C ILE A 214 -8.44 16.70 -6.52
N GLN A 215 -9.76 16.78 -6.59
CA GLN A 215 -10.63 16.39 -5.49
C GLN A 215 -10.68 14.87 -5.36
N ILE A 216 -10.54 14.36 -4.14
CA ILE A 216 -10.67 12.95 -3.80
C ILE A 216 -11.76 12.76 -2.74
N PRO A 217 -12.43 11.59 -2.68
CA PRO A 217 -13.40 11.31 -1.62
C PRO A 217 -12.77 11.40 -0.23
N ASN A 218 -13.53 11.85 0.77
CA ASN A 218 -13.06 11.99 2.16
C ASN A 218 -12.59 10.68 2.80
N ASN A 219 -13.05 9.54 2.28
CA ASN A 219 -12.68 8.20 2.74
C ASN A 219 -11.70 7.49 1.79
N ALA A 220 -11.12 8.20 0.86
CA ALA A 220 -10.10 7.65 -0.04
C ALA A 220 -8.84 7.29 0.76
N SER A 221 -8.23 6.16 0.42
CA SER A 221 -6.92 5.75 0.90
C SER A 221 -6.00 5.45 -0.28
N ILE A 222 -4.72 5.76 -0.11
CA ILE A 222 -3.72 5.42 -1.11
C ILE A 222 -3.30 3.98 -0.88
N ILE A 223 -3.50 3.15 -1.90
CA ILE A 223 -3.11 1.74 -1.90
C ILE A 223 -1.94 1.44 -2.83
N MET A 224 -1.67 2.33 -3.78
CA MET A 224 -0.57 2.22 -4.73
C MET A 224 -0.08 3.61 -5.15
N SER A 225 1.22 3.73 -5.41
CA SER A 225 1.85 4.89 -6.01
C SER A 225 2.95 4.39 -6.95
N GLU A 226 2.78 4.64 -8.25
CA GLU A 226 3.70 4.22 -9.29
C GLU A 226 4.07 5.39 -10.20
N TRP A 227 5.26 5.35 -10.77
CA TRP A 227 5.80 6.42 -11.58
C TRP A 227 6.17 5.94 -12.98
N ALA A 228 5.60 6.59 -13.98
CA ALA A 228 5.98 6.39 -15.37
C ALA A 228 7.20 7.25 -15.73
N LEU A 229 8.30 6.62 -16.13
CA LEU A 229 9.55 7.29 -16.49
C LEU A 229 9.90 7.10 -17.95
N GLY A 230 10.64 8.05 -18.53
CA GLY A 230 11.15 8.00 -19.89
C GLY A 230 10.01 7.97 -20.91
N ARG A 231 9.77 6.83 -21.57
CA ARG A 231 8.69 6.65 -22.58
C ARG A 231 7.39 6.09 -21.99
N TYR A 232 7.38 5.70 -20.72
CA TYR A 232 6.21 5.08 -20.10
C TYR A 232 5.02 6.02 -19.92
N PRO A 233 5.16 7.35 -19.75
CA PRO A 233 4.01 8.24 -19.71
C PRO A 233 3.09 8.07 -20.94
N ASP A 234 3.67 8.08 -22.15
CA ASP A 234 2.88 7.92 -23.40
C ASP A 234 2.23 6.53 -23.49
N ILE A 235 2.90 5.50 -22.97
CA ILE A 235 2.38 4.12 -22.96
C ILE A 235 1.22 4.01 -21.99
N TRP A 236 1.37 4.52 -20.78
CA TRP A 236 0.34 4.46 -19.74
C TRP A 236 -0.88 5.31 -20.14
N GLU A 237 -0.68 6.51 -20.69
CA GLU A 237 -1.76 7.35 -21.19
C GLU A 237 -2.59 6.59 -22.24
N ASN A 238 -1.94 6.01 -23.23
CA ASN A 238 -2.61 5.23 -24.27
C ASN A 238 -3.37 4.03 -23.71
N GLU A 239 -2.80 3.31 -22.72
CA GLU A 239 -3.48 2.18 -22.11
C GLU A 239 -4.67 2.63 -21.24
N MET A 240 -4.55 3.72 -20.48
CA MET A 240 -5.65 4.31 -19.73
C MET A 240 -6.81 4.73 -20.65
N ILE A 241 -6.51 5.39 -21.76
CA ILE A 241 -7.52 5.79 -22.76
C ILE A 241 -8.23 4.56 -23.33
N LYS A 242 -7.50 3.48 -23.67
CA LYS A 242 -8.10 2.23 -24.14
C LYS A 242 -9.01 1.58 -23.09
N GLN A 243 -8.72 1.76 -21.80
CA GLN A 243 -9.55 1.28 -20.68
C GLN A 243 -10.71 2.22 -20.34
N GLY A 244 -10.92 3.29 -21.13
CA GLY A 244 -12.05 4.21 -21.00
C GLY A 244 -11.77 5.43 -20.11
N ALA A 245 -10.51 5.71 -19.78
CA ALA A 245 -10.16 6.98 -19.13
C ALA A 245 -10.45 8.15 -20.08
N LEU A 246 -10.99 9.22 -19.54
CA LEU A 246 -11.23 10.47 -20.26
C LEU A 246 -10.13 11.47 -19.91
N ASN A 247 -9.66 12.23 -20.91
CA ASN A 247 -8.82 13.39 -20.63
C ASN A 247 -9.62 14.40 -19.79
N ILE A 248 -9.04 14.86 -18.70
CA ILE A 248 -9.57 15.97 -17.92
C ILE A 248 -8.95 17.22 -18.57
N GLU A 249 -9.77 18.00 -19.30
CA GLU A 249 -9.38 19.31 -19.81
C GLU A 249 -9.32 20.35 -18.69
#